data_61c79cb95935433776fb01e6f091c083
#
_entry.id   61c79cb95935433776fb01e6f091c083
#
_cell.length_a   1.000
_cell.length_b   1.000
_cell.length_c   1.000
_cell.angle_alpha   90.00
_cell.angle_beta   90.00
_cell.angle_gamma   90.00
#
_symmetry.space_group_name_H-M   'P 1'
#
loop_
_entity.id
_entity.type
_entity.pdbx_description
1 polymer ?
#
loop_
_entity_poly.entity_id
_entity_poly.type
_entity_poly.pdbx_seq_one_letter_code
_entity_poly.pdbx_strand_id
1 'polypeptide(L)'
;MTARRTTFLFTALGLLTAALFIADLAVGSVAVPLGDVWAALTGGSCDPATSDIILKIRLLKAVTALFAGAALAAGGLEMQTLFRNPLAGPYVLGVSSGAGLGVALFLLGAPLLGVAGHSFVRSLGVAGAAWLGSALVLAIVMAVSRRIKDIMVILILGMILGSGISSVVEILQYLSSEAALKSFVIWTMGSLGDVTGSQLALLLPVVTAGLALAVAVIKPLNLLLLGENYARTMGLNVQRTRTLIFLSTVLLAGTVTAFCGPVGFIGLAVPHLARMLFASADHRILMPGSMLAGAALLLVCDLVAKSLALPINTITALMGIPVVIFVVVRNRNIF
;
A
#
# COMPACT_ATOMS: atom_id res chain seq x y z
N MET A 1 -21.63 -18.20 5.91
CA MET A 1 -20.56 -19.26 5.96
C MET A 1 -20.57 -19.91 7.32
N THR A 2 -20.24 -21.22 7.42
CA THR A 2 -20.03 -21.89 8.73
C THR A 2 -18.70 -21.43 9.32
N ALA A 3 -18.66 -21.23 10.65
CA ALA A 3 -17.43 -20.82 11.36
C ALA A 3 -16.21 -21.70 11.00
N ARG A 4 -16.44 -23.01 10.83
CA ARG A 4 -15.43 -24.01 10.45
C ARG A 4 -14.77 -23.70 9.08
N ARG A 5 -15.55 -23.25 8.09
CA ARG A 5 -15.03 -22.88 6.77
C ARG A 5 -14.20 -21.61 6.84
N THR A 6 -14.63 -20.62 7.62
CA THR A 6 -13.89 -19.37 7.82
C THR A 6 -12.54 -19.64 8.50
N THR A 7 -12.50 -20.44 9.54
CA THR A 7 -11.24 -20.83 10.22
C THR A 7 -10.32 -21.57 9.26
N PHE A 8 -10.84 -22.54 8.48
CA PHE A 8 -10.04 -23.26 7.48
C PHE A 8 -9.40 -22.30 6.46
N LEU A 9 -10.16 -21.34 5.92
CA LEU A 9 -9.64 -20.37 4.95
C LEU A 9 -8.57 -19.46 5.56
N PHE A 10 -8.73 -19.00 6.80
CA PHE A 10 -7.68 -18.22 7.48
C PHE A 10 -6.42 -19.04 7.71
N THR A 11 -6.55 -20.28 8.15
CA THR A 11 -5.39 -21.17 8.35
C THR A 11 -4.68 -21.45 7.03
N ALA A 12 -5.43 -21.79 5.97
CA ALA A 12 -4.85 -22.04 4.66
C ALA A 12 -4.14 -20.82 4.08
N LEU A 13 -4.76 -19.63 4.19
CA LEU A 13 -4.17 -18.38 3.73
C LEU A 13 -2.95 -17.99 4.57
N GLY A 14 -2.98 -18.20 5.88
CA GLY A 14 -1.83 -17.97 6.76
C GLY A 14 -0.65 -18.88 6.42
N LEU A 15 -0.90 -20.19 6.21
CA LEU A 15 0.13 -21.15 5.79
C LEU A 15 0.69 -20.80 4.40
N LEU A 16 -0.17 -20.40 3.46
CA LEU A 16 0.27 -19.93 2.14
C LEU A 16 1.16 -18.70 2.27
N THR A 17 0.77 -17.71 3.07
CA THR A 17 1.57 -16.49 3.28
C THR A 17 2.93 -16.83 3.89
N ALA A 18 2.98 -17.72 4.88
CA ALA A 18 4.23 -18.19 5.49
C ALA A 18 5.11 -18.95 4.48
N ALA A 19 4.53 -19.83 3.67
CA ALA A 19 5.25 -20.54 2.62
C ALA A 19 5.82 -19.59 1.56
N LEU A 20 5.04 -18.59 1.13
CA LEU A 20 5.47 -17.56 0.20
C LEU A 20 6.58 -16.69 0.79
N PHE A 21 6.52 -16.35 2.07
CA PHE A 21 7.56 -15.60 2.76
C PHE A 21 8.89 -16.38 2.77
N ILE A 22 8.85 -17.67 3.08
CA ILE A 22 10.04 -18.53 3.05
C ILE A 22 10.57 -18.67 1.61
N ALA A 23 9.68 -18.85 0.63
CA ALA A 23 10.06 -18.90 -0.77
C ALA A 23 10.72 -17.60 -1.23
N ASP A 24 10.22 -16.44 -0.77
CA ASP A 24 10.77 -15.12 -1.07
C ASP A 24 12.18 -14.91 -0.51
N LEU A 25 12.51 -15.55 0.62
CA LEU A 25 13.86 -15.59 1.17
C LEU A 25 14.80 -16.52 0.38
N ALA A 26 14.30 -17.63 -0.17
CA ALA A 26 15.09 -18.60 -0.92
C ALA A 26 15.35 -18.17 -2.37
N VAL A 27 14.35 -17.56 -3.02
CA VAL A 27 14.39 -17.16 -4.43
C VAL A 27 14.98 -15.75 -4.58
N GLY A 28 15.83 -15.57 -5.58
CA GLY A 28 16.44 -14.28 -5.95
C GLY A 28 17.34 -14.47 -7.17
N SER A 29 18.22 -13.50 -7.46
CA SER A 29 19.24 -13.61 -8.54
C SER A 29 20.13 -14.83 -8.36
N VAL A 30 20.35 -15.27 -7.13
CA VAL A 30 21.01 -16.52 -6.77
C VAL A 30 20.02 -17.34 -5.95
N ALA A 31 19.79 -18.59 -6.29
CA ALA A 31 18.99 -19.50 -5.48
C ALA A 31 19.77 -19.90 -4.24
N VAL A 32 19.15 -19.78 -3.06
CA VAL A 32 19.74 -20.16 -1.78
C VAL A 32 19.00 -21.40 -1.27
N PRO A 33 19.72 -22.48 -0.88
CA PRO A 33 19.09 -23.65 -0.29
C PRO A 33 18.31 -23.31 0.98
N LEU A 34 17.17 -23.97 1.19
CA LEU A 34 16.34 -23.74 2.38
C LEU A 34 17.08 -24.01 3.71
N GLY A 35 18.08 -24.91 3.69
CA GLY A 35 18.95 -25.17 4.83
C GLY A 35 19.74 -23.94 5.25
N ASP A 36 20.30 -23.21 4.28
CA ASP A 36 21.06 -21.97 4.54
C ASP A 36 20.15 -20.82 4.97
N VAL A 37 18.93 -20.75 4.41
CA VAL A 37 17.93 -19.79 4.89
C VAL A 37 17.60 -20.03 6.36
N TRP A 38 17.38 -21.31 6.73
CA TRP A 38 17.10 -21.66 8.12
C TRP A 38 18.31 -21.39 9.03
N ALA A 39 19.52 -21.78 8.61
CA ALA A 39 20.76 -21.53 9.35
C ALA A 39 20.97 -20.02 9.59
N ALA A 40 20.80 -19.18 8.56
CA ALA A 40 20.94 -17.74 8.69
C ALA A 40 19.91 -17.12 9.67
N LEU A 41 18.66 -17.60 9.64
CA LEU A 41 17.60 -17.09 10.54
C LEU A 41 17.77 -17.54 12.00
N THR A 42 18.38 -18.72 12.24
CA THR A 42 18.55 -19.28 13.58
C THR A 42 19.95 -19.07 14.17
N GLY A 43 20.86 -18.41 13.44
CA GLY A 43 22.25 -18.20 13.86
C GLY A 43 23.12 -19.45 13.73
N GLY A 44 22.74 -20.41 12.88
CA GLY A 44 23.53 -21.59 12.54
C GLY A 44 24.72 -21.29 11.62
N SER A 45 25.52 -22.31 11.32
CA SER A 45 26.65 -22.19 10.41
C SER A 45 26.17 -22.02 8.96
N CYS A 46 26.45 -20.87 8.40
CA CYS A 46 26.18 -20.51 7.01
C CYS A 46 27.36 -19.68 6.49
N ASP A 47 27.57 -19.68 5.18
CA ASP A 47 28.54 -18.78 4.57
C ASP A 47 28.20 -17.31 4.90
N PRO A 48 29.18 -16.51 5.38
CA PRO A 48 28.91 -15.13 5.80
C PRO A 48 28.27 -14.27 4.70
N ALA A 49 28.67 -14.42 3.44
CA ALA A 49 28.09 -13.67 2.32
C ALA A 49 26.62 -14.07 2.08
N THR A 50 26.33 -15.36 2.17
CA THR A 50 24.95 -15.89 2.05
C THR A 50 24.09 -15.40 3.21
N SER A 51 24.59 -15.41 4.44
CA SER A 51 23.91 -14.87 5.63
C SER A 51 23.57 -13.37 5.46
N ASP A 52 24.53 -12.59 5.00
CA ASP A 52 24.34 -11.15 4.75
C ASP A 52 23.25 -10.89 3.68
N ILE A 53 23.25 -11.64 2.59
CA ILE A 53 22.23 -11.57 1.55
C ILE A 53 20.83 -11.86 2.13
N ILE A 54 20.73 -12.92 2.95
CA ILE A 54 19.44 -13.31 3.55
C ILE A 54 18.97 -12.26 4.55
N LEU A 55 19.80 -11.88 5.51
CA LEU A 55 19.39 -11.04 6.65
C LEU A 55 19.31 -9.55 6.30
N LYS A 56 20.24 -9.03 5.48
CA LYS A 56 20.35 -7.59 5.20
C LYS A 56 19.62 -7.16 3.92
N ILE A 57 19.30 -8.09 3.01
CA ILE A 57 18.63 -7.76 1.74
C ILE A 57 17.28 -8.46 1.65
N ARG A 58 17.24 -9.80 1.66
CA ARG A 58 16.01 -10.55 1.37
C ARG A 58 14.98 -10.45 2.49
N LEU A 59 15.43 -10.56 3.74
CA LEU A 59 14.53 -10.45 4.89
C LEU A 59 13.87 -9.07 4.97
N LEU A 60 14.65 -8.00 4.78
CA LEU A 60 14.12 -6.63 4.77
C LEU A 60 13.07 -6.47 3.68
N LYS A 61 13.35 -6.99 2.48
CA LYS A 61 12.46 -6.93 1.32
C LYS A 61 11.18 -7.74 1.55
N ALA A 62 11.30 -8.99 2.03
CA ALA A 62 10.15 -9.87 2.31
C ALA A 62 9.24 -9.31 3.41
N VAL A 63 9.81 -8.76 4.50
CA VAL A 63 9.06 -8.10 5.55
C VAL A 63 8.36 -6.86 5.01
N THR A 64 9.04 -6.05 4.18
CA THR A 64 8.44 -4.90 3.51
C THR A 64 7.26 -5.32 2.64
N ALA A 65 7.40 -6.38 1.83
CA ALA A 65 6.32 -6.90 0.99
C ALA A 65 5.11 -7.34 1.82
N LEU A 66 5.34 -8.07 2.92
CA LEU A 66 4.28 -8.54 3.81
C LEU A 66 3.47 -7.39 4.39
N PHE A 67 4.15 -6.40 4.99
CA PHE A 67 3.48 -5.26 5.61
C PHE A 67 2.87 -4.29 4.60
N ALA A 68 3.54 -4.03 3.47
CA ALA A 68 3.01 -3.18 2.41
C ALA A 68 1.76 -3.79 1.75
N GLY A 69 1.77 -5.11 1.50
CA GLY A 69 0.60 -5.81 0.96
C GLY A 69 -0.60 -5.76 1.89
N ALA A 70 -0.40 -6.04 3.19
CA ALA A 70 -1.44 -5.92 4.21
C ALA A 70 -1.97 -4.48 4.33
N ALA A 71 -1.08 -3.50 4.34
CA ALA A 71 -1.42 -2.08 4.44
C ALA A 71 -2.28 -1.60 3.27
N LEU A 72 -1.84 -1.86 2.05
CA LEU A 72 -2.57 -1.43 0.85
C LEU A 72 -3.93 -2.11 0.74
N ALA A 73 -4.03 -3.39 1.07
CA ALA A 73 -5.28 -4.13 1.05
C ALA A 73 -6.28 -3.62 2.10
N ALA A 74 -5.81 -3.33 3.33
CA ALA A 74 -6.63 -2.76 4.38
C ALA A 74 -7.14 -1.36 4.00
N GLY A 75 -6.24 -0.46 3.58
CA GLY A 75 -6.62 0.88 3.12
C GLY A 75 -7.55 0.86 1.90
N GLY A 76 -7.37 -0.10 0.99
CA GLY A 76 -8.28 -0.31 -0.13
C GLY A 76 -9.69 -0.72 0.31
N LEU A 77 -9.80 -1.66 1.25
CA LEU A 77 -11.08 -2.09 1.81
C LEU A 77 -11.80 -0.93 2.51
N GLU A 78 -11.08 -0.11 3.27
CA GLU A 78 -11.59 1.10 3.90
C GLU A 78 -12.18 2.07 2.87
N MET A 79 -11.44 2.35 1.80
CA MET A 79 -11.88 3.29 0.75
C MET A 79 -13.07 2.76 -0.02
N GLN A 80 -13.07 1.48 -0.41
CA GLN A 80 -14.22 0.86 -1.09
C GLN A 80 -15.50 0.97 -0.27
N THR A 81 -15.40 0.76 1.04
CA THR A 81 -16.54 0.82 1.96
C THR A 81 -17.00 2.25 2.18
N LEU A 82 -16.08 3.17 2.44
CA LEU A 82 -16.37 4.57 2.71
C LEU A 82 -17.04 5.27 1.53
N PHE A 83 -16.48 5.07 0.33
CA PHE A 83 -17.03 5.66 -0.90
C PHE A 83 -18.18 4.85 -1.52
N ARG A 84 -18.48 3.68 -0.94
CA ARG A 84 -19.47 2.74 -1.51
C ARG A 84 -19.20 2.48 -3.00
N ASN A 85 -17.93 2.48 -3.36
CA ASN A 85 -17.44 2.30 -4.72
C ASN A 85 -16.43 1.17 -4.76
N PRO A 86 -16.73 0.06 -5.45
CA PRO A 86 -15.82 -1.10 -5.53
C PRO A 86 -14.50 -0.77 -6.24
N LEU A 87 -14.44 0.32 -7.00
CA LEU A 87 -13.24 0.77 -7.70
C LEU A 87 -12.43 1.82 -6.93
N ALA A 88 -12.84 2.18 -5.72
CA ALA A 88 -12.07 3.08 -4.88
C ALA A 88 -10.84 2.37 -4.30
N GLY A 89 -9.67 2.79 -4.69
CA GLY A 89 -8.39 2.35 -4.09
C GLY A 89 -7.90 3.32 -3.01
N PRO A 90 -6.83 2.98 -2.28
CA PRO A 90 -6.30 3.83 -1.21
C PRO A 90 -5.71 5.15 -1.74
N TYR A 91 -5.45 5.25 -3.04
CA TYR A 91 -4.87 6.42 -3.70
C TYR A 91 -5.90 7.42 -4.25
N VAL A 92 -7.19 7.09 -4.19
CA VAL A 92 -8.28 7.91 -4.75
C VAL A 92 -8.32 9.33 -4.16
N LEU A 93 -7.87 9.51 -2.93
CA LEU A 93 -7.78 10.80 -2.26
C LEU A 93 -6.59 11.67 -2.72
N GLY A 94 -5.86 11.27 -3.76
CA GLY A 94 -4.68 11.99 -4.23
C GLY A 94 -3.42 11.78 -3.36
N VAL A 95 -3.42 10.81 -2.45
CA VAL A 95 -2.30 10.51 -1.54
C VAL A 95 -1.02 10.19 -2.32
N SER A 96 -1.13 9.38 -3.38
CA SER A 96 0.01 9.04 -4.24
C SER A 96 0.50 10.24 -5.07
N SER A 97 -0.43 11.07 -5.58
CA SER A 97 -0.06 12.30 -6.30
C SER A 97 0.64 13.28 -5.37
N GLY A 98 0.17 13.41 -4.12
CA GLY A 98 0.83 14.20 -3.08
C GLY A 98 2.25 13.71 -2.78
N ALA A 99 2.43 12.39 -2.63
CA ALA A 99 3.76 11.79 -2.48
C ALA A 99 4.65 12.13 -3.67
N GLY A 100 4.13 11.96 -4.90
CA GLY A 100 4.84 12.29 -6.12
C GLY A 100 5.25 13.76 -6.21
N LEU A 101 4.38 14.69 -5.78
CA LEU A 101 4.72 16.11 -5.70
C LEU A 101 5.86 16.37 -4.70
N GLY A 102 5.77 15.80 -3.50
CA GLY A 102 6.83 15.93 -2.49
C GLY A 102 8.18 15.47 -3.03
N VAL A 103 8.21 14.29 -3.66
CA VAL A 103 9.42 13.73 -4.27
C VAL A 103 9.88 14.56 -5.49
N ALA A 104 8.96 15.03 -6.32
CA ALA A 104 9.30 15.90 -7.44
C ALA A 104 9.94 17.20 -6.97
N LEU A 105 9.37 17.87 -5.97
CA LEU A 105 9.97 19.06 -5.38
C LEU A 105 11.36 18.77 -4.81
N PHE A 106 11.56 17.62 -4.19
CA PHE A 106 12.83 17.24 -3.59
C PHE A 106 13.89 16.85 -4.64
N LEU A 107 13.55 16.00 -5.62
CA LEU A 107 14.49 15.49 -6.62
C LEU A 107 14.70 16.45 -7.79
N LEU A 108 13.62 17.07 -8.27
CA LEU A 108 13.64 17.90 -9.46
C LEU A 108 13.85 19.38 -9.09
N GLY A 109 13.28 19.82 -7.96
CA GLY A 109 13.40 21.20 -7.48
C GLY A 109 14.71 21.48 -6.72
N ALA A 110 15.30 20.50 -6.01
CA ALA A 110 16.51 20.69 -5.23
C ALA A 110 17.74 21.16 -6.05
N PRO A 111 17.98 20.69 -7.29
CA PRO A 111 19.04 21.22 -8.14
C PRO A 111 18.83 22.69 -8.52
N LEU A 112 17.58 23.13 -8.67
CA LEU A 112 17.24 24.53 -8.94
C LEU A 112 17.54 25.43 -7.73
N LEU A 113 17.57 24.86 -6.52
CA LEU A 113 17.83 25.55 -5.26
C LEU A 113 19.28 25.40 -4.78
N GLY A 114 20.16 24.70 -5.55
CA GLY A 114 21.59 24.53 -5.23
C GLY A 114 21.85 23.59 -4.02
N VAL A 115 20.88 22.78 -3.60
CA VAL A 115 21.03 21.87 -2.44
C VAL A 115 21.53 20.51 -2.92
N ALA A 116 22.84 20.29 -2.88
CA ALA A 116 23.48 18.98 -3.09
C ALA A 116 23.59 18.25 -1.75
N GLY A 117 22.75 17.23 -1.52
CA GLY A 117 22.75 16.46 -0.26
C GLY A 117 23.53 15.14 -0.35
N HIS A 118 24.10 14.69 0.78
CA HIS A 118 24.73 13.38 0.95
C HIS A 118 23.72 12.23 0.74
N SER A 119 24.17 11.04 0.30
CA SER A 119 23.33 9.91 -0.11
C SER A 119 22.34 9.42 0.96
N PHE A 120 22.71 9.41 2.24
CA PHE A 120 21.83 9.02 3.35
C PHE A 120 20.70 10.07 3.59
N VAL A 121 21.05 11.35 3.63
CA VAL A 121 20.09 12.47 3.74
C VAL A 121 19.16 12.47 2.54
N ARG A 122 19.66 12.11 1.37
CA ARG A 122 18.90 12.02 0.12
C ARG A 122 17.85 10.88 0.15
N SER A 123 18.19 9.69 0.67
CA SER A 123 17.24 8.56 0.78
C SER A 123 16.14 8.85 1.81
N LEU A 124 16.50 9.33 3.00
CA LEU A 124 15.54 9.73 4.02
C LEU A 124 14.73 10.95 3.59
N GLY A 125 15.36 11.88 2.85
CA GLY A 125 14.72 13.06 2.28
C GLY A 125 13.64 12.72 1.25
N VAL A 126 13.87 11.76 0.38
CA VAL A 126 12.86 11.29 -0.59
C VAL A 126 11.64 10.72 0.13
N ALA A 127 11.84 9.82 1.09
CA ALA A 127 10.75 9.24 1.86
C ALA A 127 10.02 10.28 2.71
N GLY A 128 10.76 11.19 3.37
CA GLY A 128 10.18 12.28 4.13
C GLY A 128 9.40 13.26 3.26
N ALA A 129 9.92 13.62 2.09
CA ALA A 129 9.24 14.50 1.13
C ALA A 129 7.95 13.85 0.59
N ALA A 130 7.98 12.55 0.27
CA ALA A 130 6.81 11.79 -0.14
C ALA A 130 5.75 11.76 0.96
N TRP A 131 6.17 11.51 2.20
CA TRP A 131 5.26 11.45 3.35
C TRP A 131 4.61 12.80 3.64
N LEU A 132 5.39 13.89 3.62
CA LEU A 132 4.89 15.25 3.78
C LEU A 132 3.92 15.65 2.65
N GLY A 133 4.22 15.30 1.41
CA GLY A 133 3.33 15.53 0.27
C GLY A 133 2.00 14.78 0.42
N SER A 134 2.03 13.51 0.82
CA SER A 134 0.84 12.73 1.13
C SER A 134 0.03 13.33 2.28
N ALA A 135 0.70 13.73 3.36
CA ALA A 135 0.06 14.33 4.52
C ALA A 135 -0.59 15.69 4.19
N LEU A 136 0.05 16.49 3.35
CA LEU A 136 -0.50 17.79 2.88
C LEU A 136 -1.81 17.58 2.11
N VAL A 137 -1.80 16.68 1.13
CA VAL A 137 -3.01 16.40 0.33
C VAL A 137 -4.12 15.88 1.23
N LEU A 138 -3.82 14.96 2.15
CA LEU A 138 -4.80 14.50 3.12
C LEU A 138 -5.34 15.66 3.98
N ALA A 139 -4.48 16.54 4.48
CA ALA A 139 -4.90 17.68 5.29
C ALA A 139 -5.89 18.57 4.52
N ILE A 140 -5.64 18.82 3.23
CA ILE A 140 -6.55 19.53 2.35
C ILE A 140 -7.88 18.79 2.21
N VAL A 141 -7.85 17.49 1.88
CA VAL A 141 -9.05 16.68 1.73
C VAL A 141 -9.85 16.61 3.04
N MET A 142 -9.18 16.45 4.19
CA MET A 142 -9.84 16.45 5.50
C MET A 142 -10.46 17.81 5.84
N ALA A 143 -9.78 18.91 5.55
CA ALA A 143 -10.31 20.25 5.79
C ALA A 143 -11.58 20.50 4.98
N VAL A 144 -11.57 20.11 3.70
CA VAL A 144 -12.71 20.25 2.80
C VAL A 144 -13.84 19.28 3.19
N SER A 145 -13.51 18.03 3.56
CA SER A 145 -14.46 17.02 4.02
C SER A 145 -15.27 17.43 5.25
N ARG A 146 -14.77 18.35 6.06
CA ARG A 146 -15.54 18.90 7.21
C ARG A 146 -16.72 19.77 6.76
N ARG A 147 -16.63 20.37 5.57
CA ARG A 147 -17.66 21.26 5.02
C ARG A 147 -18.60 20.53 4.05
N ILE A 148 -18.12 19.47 3.41
CA ILE A 148 -18.86 18.71 2.38
C ILE A 148 -19.48 17.48 3.03
N LYS A 149 -20.80 17.36 2.93
CA LYS A 149 -21.55 16.20 3.46
C LYS A 149 -21.52 15.02 2.50
N ASP A 150 -21.54 15.27 1.19
CA ASP A 150 -21.58 14.25 0.15
C ASP A 150 -20.19 13.63 -0.04
N ILE A 151 -20.13 12.32 0.16
CA ILE A 151 -18.87 11.55 0.05
C ILE A 151 -18.38 11.47 -1.40
N MET A 152 -19.29 11.48 -2.40
CA MET A 152 -18.93 11.45 -3.81
C MET A 152 -18.22 12.73 -4.24
N VAL A 153 -18.65 13.88 -3.71
CA VAL A 153 -17.96 15.16 -3.97
C VAL A 153 -16.54 15.15 -3.42
N ILE A 154 -16.29 14.49 -2.28
CA ILE A 154 -14.95 14.34 -1.71
C ILE A 154 -14.08 13.43 -2.60
N LEU A 155 -14.66 12.37 -3.16
CA LEU A 155 -14.00 11.49 -4.12
C LEU A 155 -13.55 12.26 -5.37
N ILE A 156 -14.47 13.00 -5.96
CA ILE A 156 -14.21 13.84 -7.15
C ILE A 156 -13.12 14.89 -6.85
N LEU A 157 -13.20 15.52 -5.68
CA LEU A 157 -12.19 16.48 -5.24
C LEU A 157 -10.80 15.84 -5.16
N GLY A 158 -10.69 14.64 -4.60
CA GLY A 158 -9.42 13.90 -4.55
C GLY A 158 -8.83 13.66 -5.94
N MET A 159 -9.67 13.27 -6.91
CA MET A 159 -9.26 13.07 -8.31
C MET A 159 -8.82 14.38 -8.98
N ILE A 160 -9.57 15.47 -8.79
CA ILE A 160 -9.24 16.79 -9.35
C ILE A 160 -7.92 17.31 -8.75
N LEU A 161 -7.75 17.22 -7.44
CA LEU A 161 -6.51 17.59 -6.78
C LEU A 161 -5.34 16.74 -7.29
N GLY A 162 -5.54 15.42 -7.45
CA GLY A 162 -4.54 14.53 -8.01
C GLY A 162 -4.11 14.95 -9.42
N SER A 163 -5.06 15.28 -10.29
CA SER A 163 -4.78 15.74 -11.66
C SER A 163 -4.04 17.08 -11.68
N GLY A 164 -4.46 18.04 -10.84
CA GLY A 164 -3.79 19.33 -10.73
C GLY A 164 -2.33 19.19 -10.23
N ILE A 165 -2.13 18.32 -9.24
CA ILE A 165 -0.79 17.99 -8.72
C ILE A 165 0.06 17.33 -9.82
N SER A 166 -0.49 16.41 -10.60
CA SER A 166 0.23 15.76 -11.70
C SER A 166 0.70 16.77 -12.75
N SER A 167 -0.11 17.77 -13.08
CA SER A 167 0.30 18.85 -13.99
C SER A 167 1.48 19.67 -13.46
N VAL A 168 1.51 19.93 -12.14
CA VAL A 168 2.66 20.61 -11.52
C VAL A 168 3.91 19.72 -11.57
N VAL A 169 3.76 18.43 -11.33
CA VAL A 169 4.87 17.46 -11.43
C VAL A 169 5.40 17.39 -12.87
N GLU A 170 4.54 17.39 -13.87
CA GLU A 170 4.93 17.42 -15.31
C GLU A 170 5.74 18.66 -15.65
N ILE A 171 5.37 19.84 -15.13
CA ILE A 171 6.15 21.07 -15.31
C ILE A 171 7.55 20.92 -14.70
N LEU A 172 7.64 20.37 -13.47
CA LEU A 172 8.92 20.12 -12.80
C LEU A 172 9.79 19.13 -13.58
N GLN A 173 9.19 18.08 -14.16
CA GLN A 173 9.89 17.12 -15.00
C GLN A 173 10.44 17.78 -16.27
N TYR A 174 9.64 18.62 -16.93
CA TYR A 174 10.05 19.35 -18.14
C TYR A 174 11.23 20.30 -17.90
N LEU A 175 11.27 20.95 -16.75
CA LEU A 175 12.32 21.91 -16.37
C LEU A 175 13.56 21.24 -15.76
N SER A 176 13.52 19.94 -15.46
CA SER A 176 14.57 19.26 -14.71
C SER A 176 15.72 18.75 -15.61
N SER A 177 16.86 18.44 -14.97
CA SER A 177 17.97 17.76 -15.63
C SER A 177 17.64 16.28 -15.90
N GLU A 178 18.28 15.70 -16.92
CA GLU A 178 18.12 14.29 -17.29
C GLU A 178 18.36 13.33 -16.09
N ALA A 179 19.42 13.58 -15.31
CA ALA A 179 19.77 12.75 -14.16
C ALA A 179 18.70 12.80 -13.05
N ALA A 180 18.13 13.98 -12.78
CA ALA A 180 17.07 14.15 -11.80
C ALA A 180 15.77 13.49 -12.29
N LEU A 181 15.41 13.70 -13.56
CA LEU A 181 14.26 13.06 -14.18
C LEU A 181 14.36 11.53 -14.13
N LYS A 182 15.51 10.95 -14.47
CA LYS A 182 15.75 9.51 -14.36
C LYS A 182 15.53 9.00 -12.93
N SER A 183 16.04 9.71 -11.92
CA SER A 183 15.87 9.34 -10.51
C SER A 183 14.40 9.36 -10.09
N PHE A 184 13.64 10.37 -10.52
CA PHE A 184 12.21 10.47 -10.27
C PHE A 184 11.43 9.34 -10.94
N VAL A 185 11.71 9.05 -12.24
CA VAL A 185 11.05 7.96 -12.97
C VAL A 185 11.32 6.61 -12.31
N ILE A 186 12.56 6.32 -11.89
CA ILE A 186 12.89 5.09 -11.16
C ILE A 186 12.06 4.99 -9.86
N TRP A 187 11.96 6.09 -9.10
CA TRP A 187 11.13 6.10 -7.89
C TRP A 187 9.64 5.81 -8.20
N THR A 188 9.08 6.32 -9.30
CA THR A 188 7.68 6.05 -9.69
C THR A 188 7.42 4.60 -10.10
N MET A 189 8.46 3.84 -10.44
CA MET A 189 8.34 2.41 -10.76
C MET A 189 8.13 1.54 -9.52
N GLY A 190 8.42 2.09 -8.33
CA GLY A 190 8.30 1.39 -7.05
C GLY A 190 9.37 0.31 -6.86
N SER A 191 9.82 0.16 -5.62
CA SER A 191 10.78 -0.86 -5.21
C SER A 191 10.55 -1.26 -3.77
N LEU A 192 10.53 -2.57 -3.51
CA LEU A 192 10.52 -3.11 -2.15
C LEU A 192 11.96 -3.35 -1.63
N GLY A 193 12.92 -3.40 -2.55
CA GLY A 193 14.32 -3.71 -2.23
C GLY A 193 15.17 -2.53 -1.80
N ASP A 194 14.67 -1.29 -2.02
CA ASP A 194 15.41 -0.08 -1.67
C ASP A 194 15.19 0.35 -0.21
N VAL A 195 14.34 -0.36 0.52
CA VAL A 195 14.06 -0.10 1.94
C VAL A 195 15.20 -0.60 2.80
N THR A 196 15.93 0.32 3.40
CA THR A 196 17.02 0.03 4.34
C THR A 196 16.49 -0.40 5.71
N GLY A 197 17.35 -1.01 6.55
CA GLY A 197 16.96 -1.41 7.90
C GLY A 197 16.46 -0.23 8.77
N SER A 198 17.07 0.94 8.65
CA SER A 198 16.63 2.15 9.35
C SER A 198 15.26 2.66 8.85
N GLN A 199 15.01 2.55 7.55
CA GLN A 199 13.71 2.89 6.96
C GLN A 199 12.64 1.88 7.36
N LEU A 200 12.97 0.59 7.39
CA LEU A 200 12.06 -0.45 7.86
C LEU A 200 11.68 -0.24 9.33
N ALA A 201 12.64 0.17 10.17
CA ALA A 201 12.38 0.48 11.58
C ALA A 201 11.40 1.66 11.78
N LEU A 202 11.26 2.55 10.78
CA LEU A 202 10.24 3.61 10.76
C LEU A 202 8.93 3.13 10.11
N LEU A 203 9.03 2.38 9.01
CA LEU A 203 7.87 1.88 8.27
C LEU A 203 7.00 0.97 9.13
N LEU A 204 7.61 -0.01 9.83
CA LEU A 204 6.87 -1.02 10.59
C LEU A 204 5.97 -0.44 11.69
N PRO A 205 6.43 0.45 12.58
CA PRO A 205 5.58 1.04 13.61
C PRO A 205 4.43 1.85 13.02
N VAL A 206 4.68 2.65 11.96
CA VAL A 206 3.67 3.50 11.34
C VAL A 206 2.62 2.66 10.63
N VAL A 207 3.03 1.65 9.86
CA VAL A 207 2.09 0.72 9.21
C VAL A 207 1.31 -0.08 10.26
N THR A 208 1.97 -0.56 11.32
CA THR A 208 1.29 -1.28 12.41
C THR A 208 0.25 -0.40 13.10
N ALA A 209 0.55 0.87 13.36
CA ALA A 209 -0.41 1.84 13.90
C ALA A 209 -1.59 2.05 12.95
N GLY A 210 -1.33 2.17 11.63
CA GLY A 210 -2.37 2.25 10.61
C GLY A 210 -3.25 1.01 10.56
N LEU A 211 -2.66 -0.20 10.61
CA LEU A 211 -3.40 -1.47 10.66
C LEU A 211 -4.23 -1.61 11.93
N ALA A 212 -3.69 -1.20 13.09
CA ALA A 212 -4.44 -1.17 14.35
C ALA A 212 -5.66 -0.22 14.26
N LEU A 213 -5.47 0.95 13.61
CA LEU A 213 -6.56 1.89 13.38
C LEU A 213 -7.61 1.31 12.42
N ALA A 214 -7.19 0.61 11.35
CA ALA A 214 -8.08 -0.10 10.42
C ALA A 214 -8.93 -1.16 11.14
N VAL A 215 -8.34 -1.89 12.08
CA VAL A 215 -9.06 -2.84 12.94
C VAL A 215 -10.04 -2.12 13.89
N ALA A 216 -9.65 -0.99 14.46
CA ALA A 216 -10.51 -0.20 15.36
C ALA A 216 -11.77 0.35 14.65
N VAL A 217 -11.68 0.63 13.35
CA VAL A 217 -12.83 1.14 12.56
C VAL A 217 -13.71 0.05 11.95
N ILE A 218 -13.49 -1.23 12.23
CA ILE A 218 -14.30 -2.36 11.70
C ILE A 218 -15.79 -2.19 12.02
N LYS A 219 -16.15 -1.83 13.25
CA LYS A 219 -17.57 -1.61 13.61
C LYS A 219 -18.20 -0.44 12.86
N PRO A 220 -17.58 0.75 12.82
CA PRO A 220 -18.00 1.85 11.95
C PRO A 220 -18.15 1.45 10.48
N LEU A 221 -17.21 0.72 9.90
CA LEU A 221 -17.26 0.27 8.51
C LEU A 221 -18.49 -0.63 8.25
N ASN A 222 -18.79 -1.56 9.16
CA ASN A 222 -19.98 -2.40 9.04
C ASN A 222 -21.29 -1.59 9.08
N LEU A 223 -21.36 -0.53 9.89
CA LEU A 223 -22.51 0.35 9.91
C LEU A 223 -22.64 1.17 8.61
N LEU A 224 -21.52 1.61 8.02
CA LEU A 224 -21.50 2.35 6.76
C LEU A 224 -21.96 1.51 5.56
N LEU A 225 -21.88 0.17 5.61
CA LEU A 225 -22.47 -0.69 4.57
C LEU A 225 -23.98 -0.48 4.41
N LEU A 226 -24.66 -0.16 5.51
CA LEU A 226 -26.11 0.10 5.51
C LEU A 226 -26.48 1.52 5.02
N GLY A 227 -25.46 2.35 4.77
CA GLY A 227 -25.60 3.73 4.34
C GLY A 227 -25.41 4.73 5.47
N GLU A 228 -24.92 5.94 5.14
CA GLU A 228 -24.60 6.98 6.13
C GLU A 228 -25.78 7.43 6.97
N ASN A 229 -26.97 7.58 6.34
CA ASN A 229 -28.17 8.01 7.05
C ASN A 229 -28.57 6.98 8.11
N TYR A 230 -28.55 5.70 7.76
CA TYR A 230 -28.81 4.62 8.71
C TYR A 230 -27.75 4.55 9.80
N ALA A 231 -26.47 4.65 9.45
CA ALA A 231 -25.39 4.66 10.41
C ALA A 231 -25.52 5.81 11.44
N ARG A 232 -25.99 6.98 10.99
CA ARG A 232 -26.30 8.14 11.88
C ARG A 232 -27.42 7.85 12.86
N THR A 233 -28.51 7.21 12.41
CA THR A 233 -29.62 6.84 13.31
C THR A 233 -29.20 5.81 14.35
N MET A 234 -28.21 4.99 14.03
CA MET A 234 -27.58 4.05 14.98
C MET A 234 -26.52 4.70 15.89
N GLY A 235 -26.43 6.04 15.89
CA GLY A 235 -25.53 6.80 16.77
C GLY A 235 -24.09 6.94 16.27
N LEU A 236 -23.78 6.57 15.00
CA LEU A 236 -22.43 6.72 14.47
C LEU A 236 -22.12 8.19 14.18
N ASN A 237 -21.01 8.69 14.73
CA ASN A 237 -20.46 9.96 14.30
C ASN A 237 -19.71 9.79 12.97
N VAL A 238 -20.43 9.97 11.85
CA VAL A 238 -19.90 9.75 10.49
C VAL A 238 -18.68 10.62 10.22
N GLN A 239 -18.66 11.87 10.69
CA GLN A 239 -17.53 12.78 10.45
C GLN A 239 -16.26 12.31 11.15
N ARG A 240 -16.37 11.88 12.41
CA ARG A 240 -15.23 11.30 13.15
C ARG A 240 -14.76 10.01 12.49
N THR A 241 -15.68 9.18 12.06
CA THR A 241 -15.36 7.92 11.35
C THR A 241 -14.62 8.18 10.05
N ARG A 242 -15.07 9.12 9.21
CA ARG A 242 -14.38 9.53 7.99
C ARG A 242 -12.93 9.98 8.29
N THR A 243 -12.76 10.83 9.31
CA THR A 243 -11.42 11.30 9.71
C THR A 243 -10.51 10.15 10.13
N LEU A 244 -11.02 9.18 10.91
CA LEU A 244 -10.22 8.01 11.33
C LEU A 244 -9.84 7.11 10.15
N ILE A 245 -10.77 6.88 9.22
CA ILE A 245 -10.52 6.11 8.00
C ILE A 245 -9.49 6.81 7.11
N PHE A 246 -9.60 8.12 6.89
CA PHE A 246 -8.61 8.88 6.13
C PHE A 246 -7.23 8.84 6.78
N LEU A 247 -7.16 9.00 8.11
CA LEU A 247 -5.91 8.90 8.85
C LEU A 247 -5.29 7.50 8.71
N SER A 248 -6.09 6.43 8.89
CA SER A 248 -5.67 5.04 8.68
C SER A 248 -5.08 4.87 7.28
N THR A 249 -5.83 5.27 6.24
CA THR A 249 -5.41 5.11 4.85
C THR A 249 -4.09 5.83 4.55
N VAL A 250 -3.84 7.02 5.11
CA VAL A 250 -2.57 7.72 4.89
C VAL A 250 -1.43 7.08 5.67
N LEU A 251 -1.66 6.65 6.89
CA LEU A 251 -0.64 5.88 7.63
C LEU A 251 -0.28 4.59 6.87
N LEU A 252 -1.23 3.96 6.20
CA LEU A 252 -1.03 2.75 5.41
C LEU A 252 -0.44 3.05 4.03
N ALA A 253 -1.23 3.65 3.14
CA ALA A 253 -0.84 3.86 1.75
C ALA A 253 0.21 4.97 1.59
N GLY A 254 0.14 6.03 2.39
CA GLY A 254 1.12 7.12 2.36
C GLY A 254 2.51 6.64 2.79
N THR A 255 2.59 5.83 3.85
CA THR A 255 3.86 5.27 4.32
C THR A 255 4.43 4.27 3.31
N VAL A 256 3.62 3.33 2.79
CA VAL A 256 4.08 2.41 1.75
C VAL A 256 4.61 3.19 0.54
N THR A 257 3.88 4.20 0.06
CA THR A 257 4.31 5.02 -1.08
C THR A 257 5.59 5.79 -0.78
N ALA A 258 5.76 6.29 0.43
CA ALA A 258 6.96 7.05 0.82
C ALA A 258 8.24 6.21 0.77
N PHE A 259 8.19 4.98 1.24
CA PHE A 259 9.37 4.10 1.32
C PHE A 259 9.54 3.17 0.11
N CYS A 260 8.45 2.73 -0.50
CA CYS A 260 8.48 1.76 -1.61
C CYS A 260 8.17 2.39 -2.97
N GLY A 261 7.85 3.69 -3.02
CA GLY A 261 7.23 4.27 -4.20
C GLY A 261 5.77 3.84 -4.37
N PRO A 262 5.07 4.31 -5.41
CA PRO A 262 3.69 3.92 -5.66
C PRO A 262 3.59 2.44 -6.02
N VAL A 263 2.72 1.70 -5.30
CA VAL A 263 2.40 0.29 -5.56
C VAL A 263 0.90 0.20 -5.88
N GLY A 264 0.59 0.12 -7.15
CA GLY A 264 -0.79 0.13 -7.64
C GLY A 264 -1.51 -1.21 -7.48
N PHE A 265 -2.83 -1.20 -7.69
CA PHE A 265 -3.73 -2.34 -7.83
C PHE A 265 -3.91 -3.25 -6.61
N ILE A 266 -2.94 -3.45 -5.72
CA ILE A 266 -3.09 -4.31 -4.53
C ILE A 266 -4.30 -3.88 -3.69
N GLY A 267 -4.38 -2.60 -3.33
CA GLY A 267 -5.51 -2.08 -2.55
C GLY A 267 -6.85 -2.08 -3.26
N LEU A 268 -6.84 -2.21 -4.58
CA LEU A 268 -8.07 -2.29 -5.37
C LEU A 268 -8.51 -3.73 -5.59
N ALA A 269 -7.61 -4.62 -5.98
CA ALA A 269 -7.91 -6.00 -6.35
C ALA A 269 -8.12 -6.91 -5.12
N VAL A 270 -7.27 -6.79 -4.09
CA VAL A 270 -7.28 -7.72 -2.94
C VAL A 270 -8.58 -7.73 -2.15
N PRO A 271 -9.23 -6.59 -1.82
CA PRO A 271 -10.51 -6.64 -1.12
C PRO A 271 -11.60 -7.39 -1.89
N HIS A 272 -11.56 -7.36 -3.23
CA HIS A 272 -12.47 -8.15 -4.07
C HIS A 272 -12.16 -9.64 -3.98
N LEU A 273 -10.89 -10.02 -4.08
CA LEU A 273 -10.47 -11.41 -3.91
C LEU A 273 -10.88 -11.94 -2.54
N ALA A 274 -10.70 -11.13 -1.48
CA ALA A 274 -11.12 -11.49 -0.14
C ALA A 274 -12.64 -11.68 -0.02
N ARG A 275 -13.45 -10.77 -0.61
CA ARG A 275 -14.91 -10.94 -0.65
C ARG A 275 -15.34 -12.22 -1.37
N MET A 276 -14.68 -12.56 -2.48
CA MET A 276 -14.95 -13.79 -3.22
C MET A 276 -14.55 -15.04 -2.43
N LEU A 277 -13.38 -15.00 -1.78
CA LEU A 277 -12.85 -16.13 -1.01
C LEU A 277 -13.68 -16.40 0.25
N PHE A 278 -13.96 -15.37 1.02
CA PHE A 278 -14.70 -15.48 2.29
C PHE A 278 -16.22 -15.39 2.11
N ALA A 279 -16.74 -15.03 0.93
CA ALA A 279 -18.16 -14.86 0.65
C ALA A 279 -18.91 -14.11 1.78
N SER A 280 -18.33 -13.02 2.27
CA SER A 280 -18.81 -12.23 3.41
C SER A 280 -18.69 -10.74 3.10
N ALA A 281 -19.60 -9.94 3.67
CA ALA A 281 -19.50 -8.49 3.71
C ALA A 281 -19.05 -7.96 5.07
N ASP A 282 -18.98 -8.82 6.10
CA ASP A 282 -18.59 -8.41 7.46
C ASP A 282 -17.10 -8.09 7.53
N HIS A 283 -16.76 -6.86 7.89
CA HIS A 283 -15.37 -6.39 8.04
C HIS A 283 -14.60 -7.12 9.16
N ARG A 284 -15.28 -7.80 10.09
CA ARG A 284 -14.60 -8.67 11.08
C ARG A 284 -13.87 -9.83 10.41
N ILE A 285 -14.36 -10.27 9.25
CA ILE A 285 -13.76 -11.32 8.43
C ILE A 285 -12.94 -10.69 7.32
N LEU A 286 -13.50 -9.69 6.63
CA LEU A 286 -12.87 -9.11 5.45
C LEU A 286 -11.59 -8.32 5.77
N MET A 287 -11.52 -7.62 6.91
CA MET A 287 -10.35 -6.82 7.22
C MET A 287 -9.10 -7.71 7.43
N PRO A 288 -9.09 -8.69 8.36
CA PRO A 288 -7.95 -9.59 8.50
C PRO A 288 -7.74 -10.47 7.26
N GLY A 289 -8.83 -10.89 6.58
CA GLY A 289 -8.74 -11.65 5.34
C GLY A 289 -8.06 -10.86 4.21
N SER A 290 -8.37 -9.58 4.06
CA SER A 290 -7.73 -8.70 3.08
C SER A 290 -6.27 -8.43 3.44
N MET A 291 -5.94 -8.23 4.72
CA MET A 291 -4.56 -8.04 5.16
C MET A 291 -3.69 -9.25 4.79
N LEU A 292 -4.13 -10.47 5.12
CA LEU A 292 -3.40 -11.70 4.79
C LEU A 292 -3.32 -11.93 3.27
N ALA A 293 -4.43 -11.74 2.55
CA ALA A 293 -4.45 -11.91 1.10
C ALA A 293 -3.56 -10.87 0.40
N GLY A 294 -3.51 -9.64 0.92
CA GLY A 294 -2.63 -8.59 0.42
C GLY A 294 -1.17 -8.90 0.63
N ALA A 295 -0.82 -9.37 1.82
CA ALA A 295 0.53 -9.85 2.14
C ALA A 295 0.95 -10.99 1.20
N ALA A 296 0.11 -12.01 1.05
CA ALA A 296 0.38 -13.14 0.15
C ALA A 296 0.55 -12.69 -1.31
N LEU A 297 -0.37 -11.86 -1.81
CA LEU A 297 -0.32 -11.42 -3.21
C LEU A 297 0.91 -10.55 -3.49
N LEU A 298 1.30 -9.66 -2.57
CA LEU A 298 2.48 -8.82 -2.80
C LEU A 298 3.78 -9.64 -2.72
N LEU A 299 3.84 -10.68 -1.88
CA LEU A 299 4.95 -11.65 -1.91
C LEU A 299 5.02 -12.40 -3.24
N VAL A 300 3.87 -12.83 -3.80
CA VAL A 300 3.84 -13.43 -5.15
C VAL A 300 4.33 -12.42 -6.20
N CYS A 301 3.86 -11.18 -6.14
CA CYS A 301 4.33 -10.13 -7.06
C CYS A 301 5.84 -9.91 -6.93
N ASP A 302 6.40 -9.95 -5.71
CA ASP A 302 7.84 -9.78 -5.49
C ASP A 302 8.65 -10.96 -6.05
N LEU A 303 8.19 -12.19 -5.85
CA LEU A 303 8.81 -13.38 -6.45
C LEU A 303 8.86 -13.29 -7.99
N VAL A 304 7.76 -12.85 -8.61
CA VAL A 304 7.70 -12.66 -10.06
C VAL A 304 8.60 -11.50 -10.50
N ALA A 305 8.58 -10.38 -9.78
CA ALA A 305 9.42 -9.21 -10.05
C ALA A 305 10.90 -9.55 -10.00
N LYS A 306 11.34 -10.33 -8.99
CA LYS A 306 12.72 -10.84 -8.86
C LYS A 306 13.11 -11.75 -10.02
N SER A 307 12.20 -12.66 -10.41
CA SER A 307 12.48 -13.64 -11.47
C SER A 307 12.60 -13.01 -12.86
N LEU A 308 11.82 -11.94 -13.11
CA LEU A 308 11.79 -11.24 -14.39
C LEU A 308 12.68 -9.97 -14.40
N ALA A 309 13.28 -9.59 -13.28
CA ALA A 309 14.02 -8.35 -13.09
C ALA A 309 13.19 -7.09 -13.49
N LEU A 310 11.89 -7.08 -13.15
CA LEU A 310 10.95 -6.01 -13.45
C LEU A 310 10.56 -5.20 -12.21
N PRO A 311 10.19 -3.91 -12.37
CA PRO A 311 9.69 -3.10 -11.27
C PRO A 311 8.42 -3.68 -10.65
N ILE A 312 8.26 -3.53 -9.33
CA ILE A 312 7.13 -4.12 -8.59
C ILE A 312 5.78 -3.55 -9.05
N ASN A 313 5.71 -2.24 -9.33
CA ASN A 313 4.46 -1.61 -9.77
C ASN A 313 3.96 -2.15 -11.12
N THR A 314 4.87 -2.52 -12.02
CA THR A 314 4.53 -3.17 -13.29
C THR A 314 3.88 -4.54 -13.05
N ILE A 315 4.46 -5.35 -12.16
CA ILE A 315 3.94 -6.69 -11.86
C ILE A 315 2.58 -6.59 -11.15
N THR A 316 2.46 -5.70 -10.16
CA THR A 316 1.17 -5.53 -9.46
C THR A 316 0.07 -5.02 -10.38
N ALA A 317 0.40 -4.17 -11.35
CA ALA A 317 -0.55 -3.73 -12.38
C ALA A 317 -0.97 -4.88 -13.31
N LEU A 318 -0.01 -5.64 -13.84
CA LEU A 318 -0.29 -6.78 -14.71
C LEU A 318 -1.13 -7.86 -14.03
N MET A 319 -0.92 -8.12 -12.74
CA MET A 319 -1.70 -9.07 -11.97
C MET A 319 -3.05 -8.51 -11.50
N GLY A 320 -3.09 -7.23 -11.16
CA GLY A 320 -4.29 -6.60 -10.62
C GLY A 320 -5.34 -6.23 -11.67
N ILE A 321 -4.94 -5.77 -12.86
CA ILE A 321 -5.85 -5.37 -13.93
C ILE A 321 -6.83 -6.49 -14.33
N PRO A 322 -6.39 -7.74 -14.59
CA PRO A 322 -7.32 -8.83 -14.92
C PRO A 322 -8.33 -9.12 -13.83
N VAL A 323 -7.91 -9.03 -12.55
CA VAL A 323 -8.81 -9.22 -11.40
C VAL A 323 -9.89 -8.14 -11.38
N VAL A 324 -9.50 -6.89 -11.58
CA VAL A 324 -10.46 -5.77 -11.59
C VAL A 324 -11.42 -5.88 -12.76
N ILE A 325 -10.94 -6.17 -13.97
CA ILE A 325 -11.79 -6.41 -15.15
C ILE A 325 -12.79 -7.54 -14.88
N PHE A 326 -12.31 -8.68 -14.35
CA PHE A 326 -13.16 -9.81 -14.02
C PHE A 326 -14.26 -9.43 -13.02
N VAL A 327 -13.92 -8.67 -11.96
CA VAL A 327 -14.89 -8.21 -10.97
C VAL A 327 -15.94 -7.28 -11.58
N VAL A 328 -15.51 -6.30 -12.39
CA VAL A 328 -16.43 -5.35 -13.05
C VAL A 328 -17.38 -6.06 -14.01
N VAL A 329 -16.87 -6.98 -14.83
CA VAL A 329 -17.69 -7.71 -15.81
C VAL A 329 -18.66 -8.68 -15.14
N ARG A 330 -18.21 -9.38 -14.09
CA ARG A 330 -19.04 -10.36 -13.39
C ARG A 330 -20.15 -9.72 -12.56
N ASN A 331 -19.89 -8.56 -12.00
CA ASN A 331 -20.82 -7.86 -11.10
C ASN A 331 -21.69 -6.81 -11.83
N ARG A 332 -22.14 -7.09 -13.07
CA ARG A 332 -23.04 -6.23 -13.85
C ARG A 332 -24.33 -5.80 -13.10
N ASN A 333 -24.66 -6.47 -11.98
CA ASN A 333 -25.88 -6.22 -11.20
C ASN A 333 -25.63 -5.41 -9.89
N ILE A 334 -24.45 -4.79 -9.73
CA ILE A 334 -24.13 -4.01 -8.50
C ILE A 334 -24.21 -2.49 -8.76
N PHE A 335 -24.55 -2.08 -9.99
CA PHE A 335 -24.81 -0.68 -10.37
C PHE A 335 -26.29 -0.45 -10.62
#